data_cead118767d565a1ce1612b8e3c53b09
#
_entry.id   cead118767d565a1ce1612b8e3c53b09
#
_cell.length_a   1.000
_cell.length_b   1.000
_cell.length_c   1.000
_cell.angle_alpha   90.00
_cell.angle_beta   90.00
_cell.angle_gamma   90.00
#
_symmetry.space_group_name_H-M   'P 1'
#
loop_
_entity.id
_entity.type
_entity.pdbx_description
1 polymer ?
#
loop_
_entity_poly.entity_id
_entity_poly.type
_entity_poly.pdbx_seq_one_letter_code
_entity_poly.pdbx_strand_id
1 'polypeptide(L)'
;VGLIGALAAQAHEPITTKLTWTQEISRIVYQRCASCHHEGGAAFSLTTYDEARPWAKAIREEVLERRMPPWGAVEGIRAYRDDPSLTALEVEMLVGWVEGGAPEGDAVYLPRVPEFSAAAPVSMSAAGGITLPVTLQKAVTAAAVTPRDLPDGASMEVTAVEPDGSIEHLVWLRNYRQAWARTYWFRDPLVLPAGTRIEVNAPAPASAVLSVARPGNER
;
A
#
# COMPACT_ATOMS: atom_id res chain seq x y z
N VAL A 1 -44.30 41.26 30.27
CA VAL A 1 -44.42 39.85 29.90
C VAL A 1 -43.34 39.58 28.86
N GLY A 2 -42.19 39.03 29.28
CA GLY A 2 -41.08 38.69 28.41
C GLY A 2 -41.21 37.25 27.94
N LEU A 3 -41.28 37.03 26.63
CA LEU A 3 -41.17 35.70 26.02
C LEU A 3 -39.70 35.31 25.99
N ILE A 4 -39.32 34.31 26.77
CA ILE A 4 -38.03 33.63 26.65
C ILE A 4 -38.20 32.58 25.56
N GLY A 5 -37.67 32.85 24.37
CA GLY A 5 -37.55 31.85 23.30
C GLY A 5 -36.53 30.80 23.66
N ALA A 6 -36.94 29.55 23.84
CA ALA A 6 -36.05 28.41 23.95
C ALA A 6 -35.38 28.15 22.60
N LEU A 7 -34.07 28.38 22.49
CA LEU A 7 -33.26 27.87 21.40
C LEU A 7 -33.21 26.36 21.54
N ALA A 8 -33.92 25.65 20.66
CA ALA A 8 -33.71 24.20 20.49
C ALA A 8 -32.32 23.99 19.93
N ALA A 9 -31.43 23.45 20.77
CA ALA A 9 -30.15 22.90 20.29
C ALA A 9 -30.49 21.76 19.33
N GLN A 10 -30.24 21.95 18.06
CA GLN A 10 -30.28 20.85 17.09
C GLN A 10 -29.12 19.87 17.47
N ALA A 11 -29.49 18.79 18.14
CA ALA A 11 -28.61 17.68 18.30
C ALA A 11 -28.33 17.14 16.89
N HIS A 12 -27.07 17.18 16.48
CA HIS A 12 -26.64 16.50 15.25
C HIS A 12 -27.06 15.04 15.39
N GLU A 13 -27.84 14.56 14.43
CA GLU A 13 -28.13 13.12 14.37
C GLU A 13 -26.82 12.34 14.31
N PRO A 14 -26.65 11.29 15.12
CA PRO A 14 -25.46 10.48 15.05
C PRO A 14 -25.37 9.87 13.65
N ILE A 15 -24.21 10.01 13.01
CA ILE A 15 -23.94 9.35 11.73
C ILE A 15 -24.04 7.85 11.99
N THR A 16 -25.09 7.21 11.48
CA THR A 16 -25.26 5.76 11.56
C THR A 16 -24.67 5.12 10.32
N THR A 17 -23.76 4.20 10.50
CA THR A 17 -23.23 3.37 9.40
C THR A 17 -23.88 2.00 9.41
N LYS A 18 -24.01 1.38 8.23
CA LYS A 18 -24.34 -0.04 8.11
C LYS A 18 -23.09 -0.93 8.12
N LEU A 19 -21.90 -0.31 8.05
CA LEU A 19 -20.63 -1.03 8.07
C LEU A 19 -20.37 -1.57 9.46
N THR A 20 -20.02 -2.85 9.54
CA THR A 20 -19.71 -3.52 10.81
C THR A 20 -18.37 -4.24 10.71
N TRP A 21 -17.77 -4.50 11.88
CA TRP A 21 -16.55 -5.30 11.93
C TRP A 21 -16.76 -6.67 11.30
N THR A 22 -17.84 -7.35 11.67
CA THR A 22 -18.07 -8.74 11.27
C THR A 22 -18.35 -8.92 9.78
N GLN A 23 -18.95 -7.93 9.11
CA GLN A 23 -19.29 -8.04 7.69
C GLN A 23 -18.20 -7.52 6.76
N GLU A 24 -17.75 -6.29 6.96
CA GLU A 24 -16.86 -5.62 6.00
C GLU A 24 -15.45 -5.44 6.53
N ILE A 25 -15.32 -4.89 7.75
CA ILE A 25 -14.06 -4.35 8.22
C ILE A 25 -13.04 -5.43 8.52
N SER A 26 -13.45 -6.54 9.14
CA SER A 26 -12.56 -7.66 9.40
C SER A 26 -11.91 -8.21 8.12
N ARG A 27 -12.64 -8.22 7.01
CA ARG A 27 -12.10 -8.68 5.71
C ARG A 27 -11.00 -7.75 5.20
N ILE A 28 -11.21 -6.44 5.31
CA ILE A 28 -10.19 -5.45 4.94
C ILE A 28 -8.97 -5.61 5.86
N VAL A 29 -9.18 -5.69 7.17
CA VAL A 29 -8.10 -5.85 8.15
C VAL A 29 -7.32 -7.14 7.90
N TYR A 30 -8.00 -8.27 7.65
CA TYR A 30 -7.34 -9.55 7.39
C TYR A 30 -6.52 -9.54 6.10
N GLN A 31 -6.98 -8.84 5.09
CA GLN A 31 -6.31 -8.79 3.79
C GLN A 31 -5.17 -7.77 3.76
N ARG A 32 -5.31 -6.63 4.44
CA ARG A 32 -4.42 -5.47 4.29
C ARG A 32 -3.54 -5.19 5.50
N CYS A 33 -3.99 -5.54 6.70
CA CYS A 33 -3.32 -5.14 7.95
C CYS A 33 -2.71 -6.33 8.68
N ALA A 34 -3.41 -7.45 8.70
CA ALA A 34 -3.10 -8.57 9.58
C ALA A 34 -1.80 -9.29 9.25
N SER A 35 -1.23 -9.11 8.02
CA SER A 35 0.12 -9.63 7.71
C SER A 35 1.21 -9.11 8.65
N CYS A 36 1.01 -7.92 9.23
CA CYS A 36 1.89 -7.33 10.24
C CYS A 36 1.23 -7.26 11.61
N HIS A 37 -0.10 -7.03 11.65
CA HIS A 37 -0.91 -6.83 12.85
C HIS A 37 -1.62 -8.12 13.29
N HIS A 38 -0.87 -9.13 13.71
CA HIS A 38 -1.37 -10.38 14.29
C HIS A 38 -0.51 -10.79 15.49
N GLU A 39 -0.98 -11.73 16.29
CA GLU A 39 -0.22 -12.24 17.43
C GLU A 39 1.13 -12.82 16.97
N GLY A 40 2.23 -12.34 17.52
CA GLY A 40 3.59 -12.69 17.11
C GLY A 40 4.07 -12.03 15.82
N GLY A 41 3.29 -11.12 15.23
CA GLY A 41 3.65 -10.34 14.05
C GLY A 41 4.59 -9.18 14.35
N ALA A 42 4.83 -8.35 13.32
CA ALA A 42 5.72 -7.18 13.43
C ALA A 42 5.13 -6.03 14.29
N ALA A 43 3.81 -6.04 14.51
CA ALA A 43 3.10 -5.03 15.27
C ALA A 43 2.01 -5.67 16.15
N PHE A 44 1.37 -4.86 17.00
CA PHE A 44 0.27 -5.34 17.85
C PHE A 44 -0.89 -5.90 17.01
N SER A 45 -1.60 -6.88 17.56
CA SER A 45 -2.69 -7.53 16.85
C SER A 45 -3.89 -6.61 16.63
N LEU A 46 -4.54 -6.78 15.46
CA LEU A 46 -5.81 -6.18 15.07
C LEU A 46 -6.78 -7.25 14.53
N THR A 47 -6.56 -8.51 14.85
CA THR A 47 -7.30 -9.63 14.24
C THR A 47 -8.68 -9.87 14.83
N THR A 48 -8.97 -9.30 15.99
CA THR A 48 -10.28 -9.37 16.63
C THR A 48 -10.91 -7.98 16.78
N TYR A 49 -12.22 -7.94 17.00
CA TYR A 49 -12.93 -6.69 17.27
C TYR A 49 -12.38 -6.00 18.53
N ASP A 50 -12.18 -6.74 19.60
CA ASP A 50 -11.69 -6.21 20.88
C ASP A 50 -10.29 -5.61 20.75
N GLU A 51 -9.45 -6.19 19.89
CA GLU A 51 -8.12 -5.64 19.59
C GLU A 51 -8.18 -4.39 18.70
N ALA A 52 -9.03 -4.40 17.67
CA ALA A 52 -9.09 -3.32 16.69
C ALA A 52 -9.88 -2.10 17.17
N ARG A 53 -10.98 -2.32 17.89
CA ARG A 53 -11.91 -1.26 18.31
C ARG A 53 -11.27 -0.12 19.10
N PRO A 54 -10.36 -0.36 20.07
CA PRO A 54 -9.67 0.72 20.78
C PRO A 54 -8.83 1.62 19.87
N TRP A 55 -8.35 1.07 18.74
CA TRP A 55 -7.51 1.76 17.77
C TRP A 55 -8.29 2.39 16.62
N ALA A 56 -9.61 2.29 16.59
CA ALA A 56 -10.44 2.70 15.45
C ALA A 56 -10.11 4.14 14.97
N LYS A 57 -9.99 5.10 15.88
CA LYS A 57 -9.63 6.48 15.53
C LYS A 57 -8.23 6.60 14.93
N ALA A 58 -7.26 5.89 15.50
CA ALA A 58 -5.90 5.86 14.97
C ALA A 58 -5.86 5.16 13.60
N ILE A 59 -6.57 4.06 13.42
CA ILE A 59 -6.71 3.39 12.12
C ILE A 59 -7.22 4.37 11.06
N ARG A 60 -8.31 5.11 11.35
CA ARG A 60 -8.86 6.13 10.45
C ARG A 60 -7.81 7.17 10.06
N GLU A 61 -7.09 7.71 11.03
CA GLU A 61 -6.06 8.71 10.81
C GLU A 61 -4.91 8.17 9.94
N GLU A 62 -4.40 7.00 10.29
CA GLU A 62 -3.27 6.37 9.59
C GLU A 62 -3.61 6.01 8.13
N VAL A 63 -4.83 5.55 7.86
CA VAL A 63 -5.25 5.22 6.49
C VAL A 63 -5.53 6.46 5.65
N LEU A 64 -6.11 7.52 6.23
CA LEU A 64 -6.34 8.81 5.55
C LEU A 64 -5.01 9.48 5.17
N GLU A 65 -4.06 9.45 6.08
CA GLU A 65 -2.71 9.99 5.85
C GLU A 65 -1.81 9.07 5.01
N ARG A 66 -2.33 7.90 4.61
CA ARG A 66 -1.60 6.88 3.85
C ARG A 66 -0.29 6.45 4.51
N ARG A 67 -0.26 6.43 5.86
CA ARG A 67 0.87 5.90 6.63
C ARG A 67 0.73 4.40 6.87
N MET A 68 -0.50 3.89 6.85
CA MET A 68 -0.81 2.45 6.93
C MET A 68 -1.75 2.03 5.80
N PRO A 69 -1.50 0.87 5.19
CA PRO A 69 -0.29 0.03 5.28
C PRO A 69 0.98 0.75 4.82
N PRO A 70 2.20 0.37 5.32
CA PRO A 70 3.47 1.01 4.97
C PRO A 70 3.87 0.63 3.54
N TRP A 71 3.54 1.44 2.57
CA TRP A 71 3.76 1.13 1.15
C TRP A 71 4.34 2.35 0.42
N GLY A 72 4.22 3.21 -0.03
CA GLY A 72 4.85 4.35 -0.69
C GLY A 72 4.63 4.39 -2.21
N ALA A 73 4.40 3.26 -2.87
CA ALA A 73 4.11 3.30 -4.31
C ALA A 73 2.68 3.81 -4.57
N VAL A 74 2.57 4.68 -5.58
CA VAL A 74 1.29 5.26 -6.00
C VAL A 74 0.45 4.20 -6.69
N GLU A 75 -0.81 4.07 -6.25
CA GLU A 75 -1.78 3.15 -6.83
C GLU A 75 -2.06 3.49 -8.31
N GLY A 76 -2.31 2.47 -9.12
CA GLY A 76 -2.69 2.64 -10.52
C GLY A 76 -1.53 2.90 -11.49
N ILE A 77 -0.30 3.08 -11.00
CA ILE A 77 0.89 3.26 -11.84
C ILE A 77 1.34 1.92 -12.42
N ARG A 78 1.49 0.92 -11.55
CA ARG A 78 1.88 -0.44 -11.93
C ARG A 78 1.32 -1.43 -10.91
N ALA A 79 1.06 -2.65 -11.36
CA ALA A 79 0.70 -3.73 -10.46
C ALA A 79 1.96 -4.35 -9.85
N TYR A 80 2.02 -4.37 -8.52
CA TYR A 80 3.11 -5.00 -7.78
C TYR A 80 2.64 -6.30 -7.12
N ARG A 81 3.60 -7.15 -6.78
CA ARG A 81 3.37 -8.31 -5.92
C ARG A 81 3.25 -7.83 -4.47
N ASP A 82 2.45 -8.55 -3.71
CA ASP A 82 2.29 -8.31 -2.27
C ASP A 82 1.99 -6.83 -1.93
N ASP A 83 1.24 -6.17 -2.82
CA ASP A 83 0.78 -4.78 -2.64
C ASP A 83 -0.29 -4.73 -1.52
N PRO A 84 0.04 -4.16 -0.34
CA PRO A 84 -0.91 -4.05 0.76
C PRO A 84 -1.77 -2.79 0.66
N SER A 85 -1.59 -1.95 -0.35
CA SER A 85 -2.28 -0.66 -0.43
C SER A 85 -3.80 -0.82 -0.35
N LEU A 86 -4.44 0.12 0.29
CA LEU A 86 -5.89 0.21 0.38
C LEU A 86 -6.44 0.89 -0.87
N THR A 87 -7.47 0.30 -1.46
CA THR A 87 -8.27 0.98 -2.48
C THR A 87 -9.03 2.15 -1.87
N ALA A 88 -9.46 3.10 -2.70
CA ALA A 88 -10.27 4.23 -2.25
C ALA A 88 -11.54 3.77 -1.52
N LEU A 89 -12.19 2.71 -1.99
CA LEU A 89 -13.36 2.11 -1.36
C LEU A 89 -13.03 1.52 0.02
N GLU A 90 -11.92 0.79 0.17
CA GLU A 90 -11.50 0.23 1.46
C GLU A 90 -11.21 1.34 2.48
N VAL A 91 -10.58 2.44 2.05
CA VAL A 91 -10.37 3.62 2.91
C VAL A 91 -11.71 4.23 3.33
N GLU A 92 -12.64 4.44 2.39
CA GLU A 92 -13.97 4.97 2.67
C GLU A 92 -14.74 4.09 3.67
N MET A 93 -14.69 2.77 3.50
CA MET A 93 -15.33 1.82 4.41
C MET A 93 -14.73 1.88 5.82
N LEU A 94 -13.40 1.91 5.96
CA LEU A 94 -12.73 2.03 7.26
C LEU A 94 -13.10 3.36 7.94
N VAL A 95 -13.08 4.46 7.20
CA VAL A 95 -13.45 5.79 7.72
C VAL A 95 -14.92 5.81 8.15
N GLY A 96 -15.83 5.36 7.29
CA GLY A 96 -17.27 5.32 7.57
C GLY A 96 -17.62 4.43 8.76
N TRP A 97 -16.91 3.30 8.94
CA TRP A 97 -17.08 2.46 10.11
C TRP A 97 -16.70 3.20 11.39
N VAL A 98 -15.57 3.89 11.40
CA VAL A 98 -15.09 4.64 12.58
C VAL A 98 -16.03 5.79 12.91
N GLU A 99 -16.47 6.56 11.90
CA GLU A 99 -17.39 7.69 12.06
C GLU A 99 -18.76 7.25 12.54
N GLY A 100 -19.21 6.05 12.13
CA GLY A 100 -20.44 5.42 12.62
C GLY A 100 -20.35 4.79 14.01
N GLY A 101 -19.26 5.02 14.75
CA GLY A 101 -19.07 4.52 16.12
C GLY A 101 -18.36 3.16 16.20
N ALA A 102 -17.85 2.67 15.11
CA ALA A 102 -17.12 1.40 14.99
C ALA A 102 -17.91 0.19 15.56
N PRO A 103 -19.12 -0.10 15.05
CA PRO A 103 -19.93 -1.21 15.56
C PRO A 103 -19.34 -2.58 15.23
N GLU A 104 -19.60 -3.56 16.11
CA GLU A 104 -19.12 -4.94 15.93
C GLU A 104 -19.91 -5.68 14.84
N GLY A 105 -21.23 -5.69 14.95
CA GLY A 105 -22.11 -6.45 14.07
C GLY A 105 -22.44 -7.85 14.61
N ASP A 106 -23.14 -8.65 13.79
CA ASP A 106 -23.55 -10.01 14.16
C ASP A 106 -22.42 -11.01 13.88
N ALA A 107 -22.06 -11.80 14.88
CA ALA A 107 -20.99 -12.78 14.84
C ALA A 107 -21.17 -13.85 13.75
N VAL A 108 -22.39 -14.09 13.28
CA VAL A 108 -22.69 -15.05 12.20
C VAL A 108 -21.98 -14.70 10.89
N TYR A 109 -21.66 -13.42 10.67
CA TYR A 109 -20.98 -12.93 9.47
C TYR A 109 -19.46 -12.85 9.60
N LEU A 110 -18.92 -13.11 10.81
CA LEU A 110 -17.48 -13.00 11.04
C LEU A 110 -16.73 -14.07 10.23
N PRO A 111 -15.79 -13.67 9.35
CA PRO A 111 -14.97 -14.63 8.63
C PRO A 111 -13.96 -15.30 9.57
N ARG A 112 -13.48 -16.48 9.18
CA ARG A 112 -12.37 -17.12 9.90
C ARG A 112 -11.14 -16.22 9.85
N VAL A 113 -10.47 -16.04 10.99
CA VAL A 113 -9.17 -15.39 11.06
C VAL A 113 -8.18 -16.17 10.18
N PRO A 114 -7.44 -15.52 9.27
CA PRO A 114 -6.41 -16.18 8.49
C PRO A 114 -5.31 -16.77 9.37
N GLU A 115 -4.72 -17.87 8.92
CA GLU A 115 -3.51 -18.39 9.54
C GLU A 115 -2.31 -17.59 9.02
N PHE A 116 -1.61 -16.92 9.93
CA PHE A 116 -0.39 -16.19 9.62
C PHE A 116 0.80 -17.13 9.84
N SER A 117 1.22 -17.78 8.80
CA SER A 117 2.51 -18.44 8.75
C SER A 117 3.58 -17.37 8.48
N ALA A 118 4.73 -17.47 9.14
CA ALA A 118 5.90 -16.71 8.71
C ALA A 118 6.17 -17.09 7.26
N ALA A 119 5.64 -16.29 6.33
CA ALA A 119 5.86 -16.54 4.92
C ALA A 119 7.38 -16.56 4.71
N ALA A 120 7.89 -17.71 4.30
CA ALA A 120 9.26 -17.78 3.84
C ALA A 120 9.41 -16.69 2.77
N PRO A 121 10.38 -15.77 2.89
CA PRO A 121 10.55 -14.73 1.91
C PRO A 121 10.67 -15.45 0.56
N VAL A 122 9.74 -15.15 -0.36
CA VAL A 122 9.84 -15.68 -1.72
C VAL A 122 11.14 -15.13 -2.25
N SER A 123 12.17 -16.00 -2.26
CA SER A 123 13.52 -15.65 -2.71
C SER A 123 13.45 -15.45 -4.22
N MET A 124 12.99 -14.27 -4.64
CA MET A 124 13.04 -13.86 -6.03
C MET A 124 14.48 -13.49 -6.33
N SER A 125 15.23 -14.45 -6.87
CA SER A 125 16.58 -14.20 -7.36
C SER A 125 16.51 -13.37 -8.62
N ALA A 126 16.79 -12.06 -8.49
CA ALA A 126 17.17 -11.26 -9.65
C ALA A 126 18.44 -11.88 -10.28
N ALA A 127 18.48 -11.95 -11.61
CA ALA A 127 19.68 -12.38 -12.33
C ALA A 127 20.81 -11.35 -12.24
N GLY A 128 20.47 -10.11 -11.87
CA GLY A 128 21.38 -8.98 -11.69
C GLY A 128 20.62 -7.71 -11.41
N GLY A 129 21.33 -6.66 -10.98
CA GLY A 129 20.83 -5.31 -10.78
C GLY A 129 21.51 -4.33 -11.74
N ILE A 130 20.75 -3.42 -12.31
CA ILE A 130 21.23 -2.32 -13.13
C ILE A 130 21.00 -1.01 -12.36
N THR A 131 22.08 -0.28 -12.09
CA THR A 131 21.97 1.02 -11.42
C THR A 131 21.38 2.04 -12.41
N LEU A 132 20.42 2.81 -11.93
CA LEU A 132 19.71 3.84 -12.70
C LEU A 132 20.19 5.25 -12.31
N PRO A 133 20.14 6.23 -13.23
CA PRO A 133 19.61 6.14 -14.61
C PRO A 133 20.55 5.43 -15.57
N VAL A 134 20.00 4.89 -16.70
CA VAL A 134 20.78 4.14 -17.69
C VAL A 134 20.08 4.15 -19.05
N THR A 135 20.85 3.99 -20.14
CA THR A 135 20.34 3.59 -21.46
C THR A 135 20.71 2.12 -21.72
N LEU A 136 19.71 1.30 -21.95
CA LEU A 136 19.88 -0.14 -22.14
C LEU A 136 20.59 -0.45 -23.45
N GLN A 137 21.71 -1.20 -23.37
CA GLN A 137 22.46 -1.63 -24.56
C GLN A 137 21.88 -2.90 -25.21
N LYS A 138 21.05 -3.63 -24.49
CA LYS A 138 20.35 -4.84 -24.93
C LYS A 138 18.99 -4.92 -24.27
N ALA A 139 18.08 -5.67 -24.85
CA ALA A 139 16.79 -5.93 -24.23
C ALA A 139 16.95 -6.63 -22.88
N VAL A 140 16.13 -6.25 -21.90
CA VAL A 140 16.08 -6.87 -20.57
C VAL A 140 14.64 -7.11 -20.15
N THR A 141 14.44 -8.10 -19.30
CA THR A 141 13.17 -8.31 -18.62
C THR A 141 13.25 -7.68 -17.24
N ALA A 142 12.65 -6.51 -17.07
CA ALA A 142 12.57 -5.80 -15.80
C ALA A 142 11.61 -6.54 -14.86
N ALA A 143 12.06 -6.83 -13.65
CA ALA A 143 11.27 -7.58 -12.65
C ALA A 143 10.92 -6.76 -11.41
N ALA A 144 11.74 -5.79 -11.05
CA ALA A 144 11.50 -4.94 -9.87
C ALA A 144 12.33 -3.66 -9.92
N VAL A 145 11.94 -2.70 -9.07
CA VAL A 145 12.72 -1.50 -8.77
C VAL A 145 12.98 -1.41 -7.27
N THR A 146 14.22 -1.12 -6.90
CA THR A 146 14.62 -0.85 -5.52
C THR A 146 15.14 0.57 -5.39
N PRO A 147 14.49 1.47 -4.63
CA PRO A 147 15.01 2.81 -4.36
C PRO A 147 16.27 2.74 -3.50
N ARG A 148 17.20 3.66 -3.69
CA ARG A 148 18.43 3.83 -2.93
C ARG A 148 18.60 5.27 -2.52
N ASP A 149 19.04 5.48 -1.29
CA ASP A 149 19.38 6.78 -0.74
C ASP A 149 18.27 7.85 -0.87
N LEU A 150 17.01 7.41 -0.94
CA LEU A 150 15.85 8.31 -1.01
C LEU A 150 15.53 8.81 0.39
N PRO A 151 15.58 10.13 0.64
CA PRO A 151 15.29 10.70 1.96
C PRO A 151 13.83 10.50 2.38
N ASP A 152 13.59 10.52 3.70
CA ASP A 152 12.23 10.55 4.25
C ASP A 152 11.47 11.78 3.75
N GLY A 153 10.20 11.59 3.42
CA GLY A 153 9.32 12.62 2.87
C GLY A 153 9.54 12.93 1.38
N ALA A 154 10.61 12.43 0.77
CA ALA A 154 10.88 12.65 -0.64
C ALA A 154 9.97 11.81 -1.55
N SER A 155 9.94 12.18 -2.84
CA SER A 155 9.28 11.44 -3.90
C SER A 155 10.31 10.98 -4.91
N MET A 156 10.05 9.84 -5.55
CA MET A 156 10.86 9.29 -6.66
C MET A 156 9.94 8.78 -7.75
N GLU A 157 10.23 9.13 -8.97
CA GLU A 157 9.60 8.55 -10.14
C GLU A 157 10.67 7.89 -11.01
N VAL A 158 10.44 6.65 -11.42
CA VAL A 158 11.30 5.91 -12.35
C VAL A 158 10.47 5.58 -13.59
N THR A 159 10.92 6.08 -14.73
CA THR A 159 10.27 5.87 -16.03
C THR A 159 11.23 5.22 -17.02
N ALA A 160 10.69 4.44 -17.93
CA ALA A 160 11.39 3.90 -19.07
C ALA A 160 10.82 4.54 -20.35
N VAL A 161 11.67 5.25 -21.09
CA VAL A 161 11.34 5.84 -22.41
C VAL A 161 11.90 4.91 -23.46
N GLU A 162 11.03 4.26 -24.20
CA GLU A 162 11.39 3.30 -25.23
C GLU A 162 11.83 4.00 -26.54
N PRO A 163 12.53 3.30 -27.47
CA PRO A 163 13.00 3.90 -28.69
C PRO A 163 11.90 4.45 -29.61
N ASP A 164 10.68 3.96 -29.51
CA ASP A 164 9.51 4.43 -30.26
C ASP A 164 8.83 5.65 -29.62
N GLY A 165 9.33 6.09 -28.46
CA GLY A 165 8.81 7.22 -27.69
C GLY A 165 7.74 6.86 -26.67
N SER A 166 7.35 5.60 -26.55
CA SER A 166 6.43 5.16 -25.49
C SER A 166 7.09 5.29 -24.12
N ILE A 167 6.27 5.56 -23.10
CA ILE A 167 6.73 5.75 -21.71
C ILE A 167 6.05 4.73 -20.82
N GLU A 168 6.88 3.94 -20.12
CA GLU A 168 6.46 3.02 -19.09
C GLU A 168 6.85 3.54 -17.71
N HIS A 169 5.88 3.69 -16.83
CA HIS A 169 6.16 4.03 -15.43
C HIS A 169 6.51 2.76 -14.66
N LEU A 170 7.74 2.71 -14.14
CA LEU A 170 8.24 1.56 -13.42
C LEU A 170 7.89 1.61 -11.93
N VAL A 171 8.04 2.79 -11.31
CA VAL A 171 7.58 3.07 -9.95
C VAL A 171 7.42 4.57 -9.74
N TRP A 172 6.39 4.95 -8.99
CA TRP A 172 6.26 6.30 -8.46
C TRP A 172 6.05 6.21 -6.96
N LEU A 173 7.04 6.68 -6.19
CA LEU A 173 7.02 6.74 -4.73
C LEU A 173 6.67 8.15 -4.28
N ARG A 174 5.78 8.27 -3.30
CA ARG A 174 5.40 9.56 -2.69
C ARG A 174 5.56 9.49 -1.20
N ASN A 175 6.04 10.59 -0.61
CA ASN A 175 6.21 10.71 0.84
C ASN A 175 6.94 9.50 1.43
N TYR A 176 8.05 9.11 0.79
CA TYR A 176 8.82 7.93 1.13
C TYR A 176 9.28 7.94 2.58
N ARG A 177 9.36 6.76 3.17
CA ARG A 177 9.96 6.57 4.50
C ARG A 177 10.96 5.43 4.44
N GLN A 178 12.16 5.64 4.97
CA GLN A 178 13.20 4.61 5.00
C GLN A 178 12.74 3.36 5.77
N ALA A 179 11.91 3.52 6.79
CA ALA A 179 11.29 2.41 7.49
C ALA A 179 10.42 1.51 6.59
N TRP A 180 10.04 1.99 5.41
CA TRP A 180 9.27 1.24 4.40
C TRP A 180 10.14 0.74 3.25
N ALA A 181 11.47 0.86 3.35
CA ALA A 181 12.40 0.48 2.31
C ALA A 181 12.18 -0.96 1.85
N ARG A 182 11.95 -1.14 0.57
CA ARG A 182 11.70 -2.44 -0.05
C ARG A 182 12.04 -2.44 -1.52
N THR A 183 12.06 -3.65 -2.09
CA THR A 183 12.05 -3.86 -3.54
C THR A 183 10.60 -3.96 -4.00
N TYR A 184 10.21 -3.17 -4.99
CA TYR A 184 8.90 -3.18 -5.62
C TYR A 184 8.90 -4.18 -6.76
N TRP A 185 8.51 -5.42 -6.49
CA TRP A 185 8.43 -6.49 -7.47
C TRP A 185 7.20 -6.32 -8.35
N PHE A 186 7.40 -6.29 -9.66
CA PHE A 186 6.29 -6.23 -10.61
C PHE A 186 5.49 -7.53 -10.57
N ARG A 187 4.17 -7.42 -10.64
CA ARG A 187 3.31 -8.60 -10.77
C ARG A 187 3.64 -9.33 -12.07
N ASP A 188 3.72 -8.56 -13.15
CA ASP A 188 4.06 -9.02 -14.48
C ASP A 188 5.38 -8.36 -14.89
N PRO A 189 6.47 -9.15 -15.09
CA PRO A 189 7.73 -8.61 -15.60
C PRO A 189 7.56 -7.91 -16.94
N LEU A 190 8.31 -6.84 -17.16
CA LEU A 190 8.22 -5.99 -18.35
C LEU A 190 9.45 -6.18 -19.24
N VAL A 191 9.24 -6.49 -20.51
CA VAL A 191 10.35 -6.51 -21.50
C VAL A 191 10.62 -5.11 -21.97
N LEU A 192 11.83 -4.61 -21.73
CA LEU A 192 12.32 -3.32 -22.20
C LEU A 192 13.33 -3.54 -23.33
N PRO A 193 13.11 -2.98 -24.53
CA PRO A 193 13.99 -3.17 -25.68
C PRO A 193 15.35 -2.49 -25.50
N ALA A 194 16.33 -2.87 -26.32
CA ALA A 194 17.58 -2.14 -26.41
C ALA A 194 17.32 -0.68 -26.86
N GLY A 195 18.11 0.25 -26.32
CA GLY A 195 17.91 1.69 -26.56
C GLY A 195 16.94 2.37 -25.60
N THR A 196 16.17 1.62 -24.77
CA THR A 196 15.31 2.20 -23.74
C THR A 196 16.16 3.01 -22.75
N ARG A 197 15.74 4.27 -22.52
CA ARG A 197 16.34 5.16 -21.53
C ARG A 197 15.52 5.11 -20.24
N ILE A 198 16.13 4.63 -19.16
CA ILE A 198 15.49 4.59 -17.86
C ILE A 198 15.95 5.79 -17.05
N GLU A 199 15.00 6.61 -16.65
CA GLU A 199 15.20 7.87 -15.95
C GLU A 199 14.75 7.75 -14.49
N VAL A 200 15.42 8.51 -13.61
CA VAL A 200 15.07 8.64 -12.19
C VAL A 200 14.88 10.11 -11.89
N ASN A 201 13.66 10.48 -11.55
CA ASN A 201 13.32 11.81 -11.07
C ASN A 201 13.17 11.76 -9.56
N ALA A 202 14.20 12.23 -8.87
CA ALA A 202 14.26 12.24 -7.39
C ALA A 202 15.29 13.28 -6.93
N PRO A 203 15.23 13.77 -5.67
CA PRO A 203 16.27 14.64 -5.12
C PRO A 203 17.59 13.87 -4.98
N ALA A 204 18.71 14.52 -5.29
CA ALA A 204 20.04 13.95 -5.08
C ALA A 204 20.31 13.73 -3.56
N PRO A 205 20.99 12.66 -3.14
CA PRO A 205 21.72 11.68 -3.97
C PRO A 205 20.92 10.44 -4.36
N ALA A 206 19.58 10.48 -4.29
CA ALA A 206 18.73 9.32 -4.52
C ALA A 206 18.98 8.69 -5.90
N SER A 207 18.95 7.37 -5.93
CA SER A 207 19.09 6.54 -7.11
C SER A 207 18.17 5.32 -7.02
N ALA A 208 18.14 4.46 -8.03
CA ALA A 208 17.40 3.23 -8.00
C ALA A 208 18.17 2.08 -8.65
N VAL A 209 17.79 0.85 -8.33
CA VAL A 209 18.32 -0.36 -8.97
C VAL A 209 17.17 -1.10 -9.65
N LEU A 210 17.31 -1.36 -10.95
CA LEU A 210 16.41 -2.21 -11.71
C LEU A 210 16.87 -3.67 -11.53
N SER A 211 16.02 -4.50 -10.97
CA SER A 211 16.23 -5.94 -10.96
C SER A 211 15.76 -6.56 -12.27
N VAL A 212 16.60 -7.39 -12.88
CA VAL A 212 16.27 -8.09 -14.13
C VAL A 212 16.01 -9.57 -13.88
N ALA A 213 14.98 -10.11 -14.53
CA ALA A 213 14.68 -11.52 -14.50
C ALA A 213 15.70 -12.32 -15.34
N ARG A 214 15.92 -13.60 -14.99
CA ARG A 214 16.65 -14.51 -15.87
C ARG A 214 15.83 -14.81 -17.11
N PRO A 215 16.43 -14.81 -18.31
CA PRO A 215 15.76 -15.36 -19.47
C PRO A 215 15.41 -16.83 -19.20
N GLY A 216 14.15 -17.20 -19.27
CA GLY A 216 13.75 -18.62 -19.32
C GLY A 216 13.23 -19.27 -18.04
N ASN A 217 12.59 -18.57 -17.12
CA ASN A 217 11.83 -19.21 -16.05
C ASN A 217 10.36 -18.75 -16.02
N GLU A 218 9.67 -18.93 -17.16
CA GLU A 218 8.22 -18.99 -17.21
C GLU A 218 7.79 -20.41 -16.80
N ARG A 219 7.42 -20.60 -15.53
CA ARG A 219 6.56 -21.71 -15.08
C ARG A 219 5.62 -21.21 -13.99
#